data_35992d0a7094d266afddb8e2a6215b02
#
_entry.id   35992d0a7094d266afddb8e2a6215b02
#
_cell.length_a   1.000
_cell.length_b   1.000
_cell.length_c   1.000
_cell.angle_alpha   90.00
_cell.angle_beta   90.00
_cell.angle_gamma   90.00
#
_symmetry.space_group_name_H-M   'P 1'
#
loop_
_entity.id
_entity.type
_entity.pdbx_description
1 polymer ?
#
loop_
_entity_poly.entity_id
_entity_poly.type
_entity_poly.pdbx_seq_one_letter_code
_entity_poly.pdbx_strand_id
1 'polypeptide(L)'
;PCRPEPAEPPVHTPPRPASSTPPTPREAAALYLSGVTFAYGPDAAPVLDDVSLRLPHGTHLAVVGPSGAGKSTLAGLAAGLLRPRHGTVRLCGERAADATARAHRVLIPQEAYVFGGSLAENLGELRPKPVPEGELWEAAEAVGLTEVMVRLGGPAAEVDPRALSAGERQLVALGRAYLSHAPVVILDEATCHLDAEAEERAERAFARRPGTTLVVVAHRVSSARRADRVLVMDGRSVAYGEHADLLARSPLYRDLVGAWSAVPAPPGPRGGRSSEPALSLRDPDGVDPVARPRLAGDGGHVVAHRPVGQVQAAGDLGDGGPLRGQG
;
A
#
# COMPACT_ATOMS: atom_id res chain seq x y z
N PRO A 1 -22.50 24.88 -77.75
CA PRO A 1 -21.29 24.41 -77.14
C PRO A 1 -21.51 24.21 -75.64
N CYS A 2 -21.77 22.95 -75.28
CA CYS A 2 -21.85 22.55 -73.86
C CYS A 2 -20.49 22.56 -73.22
N ARG A 3 -20.36 23.22 -72.09
CA ARG A 3 -19.20 23.08 -71.20
C ARG A 3 -19.35 21.81 -70.41
N PRO A 4 -18.31 20.98 -70.24
CA PRO A 4 -18.34 19.84 -69.35
C PRO A 4 -18.26 20.32 -67.89
N GLU A 5 -19.09 19.75 -67.05
CA GLU A 5 -19.12 19.89 -65.58
C GLU A 5 -17.84 19.34 -64.95
N PRO A 6 -17.25 19.95 -63.92
CA PRO A 6 -16.05 19.47 -63.27
C PRO A 6 -16.40 18.22 -62.41
N ALA A 7 -15.61 17.16 -62.58
CA ALA A 7 -15.72 15.92 -61.79
C ALA A 7 -15.47 16.18 -60.32
N GLU A 8 -16.38 15.71 -59.44
CA GLU A 8 -16.21 15.72 -57.98
C GLU A 8 -14.96 14.88 -57.54
N PRO A 9 -14.19 15.36 -56.59
CA PRO A 9 -13.08 14.64 -56.06
C PRO A 9 -13.56 13.38 -55.26
N PRO A 10 -12.78 12.31 -55.24
CA PRO A 10 -13.16 11.06 -54.57
C PRO A 10 -13.29 11.28 -53.05
N VAL A 11 -14.45 10.88 -52.52
CA VAL A 11 -14.73 10.85 -51.06
C VAL A 11 -13.76 9.87 -50.38
N HIS A 12 -12.80 10.39 -49.64
CA HIS A 12 -11.98 9.61 -48.75
C HIS A 12 -12.84 9.04 -47.62
N THR A 13 -13.24 7.79 -47.73
CA THR A 13 -13.80 7.02 -46.61
C THR A 13 -12.67 6.74 -45.62
N PRO A 14 -12.81 7.21 -44.35
CA PRO A 14 -11.81 6.88 -43.34
C PRO A 14 -11.78 5.35 -43.10
N PRO A 15 -10.62 4.75 -42.85
CA PRO A 15 -10.51 3.32 -42.61
C PRO A 15 -11.36 2.94 -41.39
N ARG A 16 -12.20 1.92 -41.59
CA ARG A 16 -13.06 1.33 -40.57
C ARG A 16 -12.19 0.89 -39.39
N PRO A 17 -12.49 1.25 -38.13
CA PRO A 17 -11.69 0.80 -37.00
C PRO A 17 -11.68 -0.73 -36.97
N ALA A 18 -10.49 -1.27 -36.87
CA ALA A 18 -10.25 -2.71 -36.81
C ALA A 18 -11.09 -3.35 -35.71
N SER A 19 -11.65 -4.51 -36.01
CA SER A 19 -12.47 -5.37 -35.17
C SER A 19 -12.03 -5.38 -33.72
N SER A 20 -12.89 -4.91 -32.82
CA SER A 20 -12.73 -5.06 -31.38
C SER A 20 -13.01 -6.50 -30.98
N THR A 21 -12.02 -7.36 -31.15
CA THR A 21 -11.96 -8.63 -30.42
C THR A 21 -11.75 -8.23 -28.95
N PRO A 22 -12.56 -8.73 -27.99
CA PRO A 22 -12.33 -8.45 -26.60
C PRO A 22 -10.91 -8.94 -26.24
N PRO A 23 -10.12 -8.15 -25.48
CA PRO A 23 -8.77 -8.53 -25.12
C PRO A 23 -8.80 -9.89 -24.40
N THR A 24 -7.88 -10.77 -24.77
CA THR A 24 -7.71 -12.05 -24.07
C THR A 24 -7.41 -11.80 -22.59
N PRO A 25 -7.73 -12.72 -21.68
CA PRO A 25 -7.48 -12.54 -20.21
C PRO A 25 -6.03 -12.15 -19.89
N ARG A 26 -5.07 -12.46 -20.76
CA ARG A 26 -3.65 -12.12 -20.63
C ARG A 26 -3.33 -10.66 -21.02
N GLU A 27 -4.26 -9.97 -21.71
CA GLU A 27 -4.13 -8.55 -22.10
C GLU A 27 -4.86 -7.60 -21.16
N ALA A 28 -5.65 -8.13 -20.20
CA ALA A 28 -6.29 -7.33 -19.19
C ALA A 28 -5.23 -6.73 -18.24
N ALA A 29 -5.27 -5.41 -18.02
CA ALA A 29 -4.40 -4.75 -17.07
C ALA A 29 -4.77 -5.16 -15.65
N ALA A 30 -3.77 -5.39 -14.78
CA ALA A 30 -3.98 -5.60 -13.36
C ALA A 30 -4.52 -4.32 -12.70
N LEU A 31 -3.98 -3.16 -13.11
CA LEU A 31 -4.44 -1.85 -12.69
C LEU A 31 -4.56 -0.94 -13.93
N TYR A 32 -5.71 -0.30 -14.07
CA TYR A 32 -5.99 0.63 -15.17
C TYR A 32 -6.64 1.91 -14.65
N LEU A 33 -5.98 3.03 -14.88
CA LEU A 33 -6.48 4.37 -14.64
C LEU A 33 -6.69 5.07 -15.98
N SER A 34 -7.80 5.78 -16.14
CA SER A 34 -8.09 6.54 -17.36
C SER A 34 -8.66 7.90 -16.98
N GLY A 35 -7.90 8.96 -17.28
CA GLY A 35 -8.31 10.34 -17.05
C GLY A 35 -8.67 10.64 -15.58
N VAL A 36 -7.93 10.07 -14.63
CA VAL A 36 -8.28 10.13 -13.20
C VAL A 36 -7.93 11.48 -12.61
N THR A 37 -8.95 12.19 -12.15
CA THR A 37 -8.82 13.43 -11.38
C THR A 37 -9.41 13.21 -9.99
N PHE A 38 -8.65 13.57 -8.93
CA PHE A 38 -9.07 13.42 -7.54
C PHE A 38 -8.70 14.65 -6.69
N ALA A 39 -9.63 15.05 -5.83
CA ALA A 39 -9.44 16.06 -4.80
C ALA A 39 -10.16 15.63 -3.51
N TYR A 40 -9.62 16.01 -2.33
CA TYR A 40 -10.19 15.65 -1.03
C TYR A 40 -11.45 16.44 -0.64
N GLY A 41 -11.80 17.49 -1.37
CA GLY A 41 -13.00 18.29 -1.11
C GLY A 41 -13.55 18.92 -2.41
N PRO A 42 -14.81 19.35 -2.43
CA PRO A 42 -15.45 19.88 -3.64
C PRO A 42 -14.71 21.07 -4.24
N ASP A 43 -14.18 21.95 -3.39
CA ASP A 43 -13.46 23.16 -3.79
C ASP A 43 -11.93 23.04 -3.65
N ALA A 44 -11.43 21.85 -3.27
CA ALA A 44 -10.01 21.62 -3.14
C ALA A 44 -9.34 21.46 -4.51
N ALA A 45 -8.10 21.96 -4.60
CA ALA A 45 -7.27 21.73 -5.78
C ALA A 45 -7.06 20.22 -5.98
N PRO A 46 -7.04 19.76 -7.24
CA PRO A 46 -6.76 18.34 -7.53
C PRO A 46 -5.40 17.91 -7.01
N VAL A 47 -5.37 16.77 -6.31
CA VAL A 47 -4.12 16.08 -5.92
C VAL A 47 -3.62 15.22 -7.07
N LEU A 48 -4.54 14.64 -7.84
CA LEU A 48 -4.28 13.97 -9.12
C LEU A 48 -5.12 14.67 -10.18
N ASP A 49 -4.50 14.95 -11.34
CA ASP A 49 -5.14 15.66 -12.44
C ASP A 49 -4.87 14.92 -13.75
N ASP A 50 -5.94 14.39 -14.37
CA ASP A 50 -5.93 13.65 -15.64
C ASP A 50 -4.90 12.50 -15.71
N VAL A 51 -4.74 11.75 -14.61
CA VAL A 51 -3.76 10.66 -14.54
C VAL A 51 -4.28 9.44 -15.27
N SER A 52 -3.48 8.94 -16.22
CA SER A 52 -3.72 7.70 -16.94
C SER A 52 -2.54 6.74 -16.78
N LEU A 53 -2.84 5.47 -16.44
CA LEU A 53 -1.84 4.42 -16.21
C LEU A 53 -2.42 3.06 -16.61
N ARG A 54 -1.63 2.27 -17.31
CA ARG A 54 -1.93 0.86 -17.58
C ARG A 54 -0.80 -0.01 -17.05
N LEU A 55 -1.09 -0.83 -16.03
CA LEU A 55 -0.15 -1.74 -15.40
C LEU A 55 -0.52 -3.18 -15.76
N PRO A 56 0.31 -3.91 -16.52
CA PRO A 56 0.09 -5.31 -16.85
C PRO A 56 0.14 -6.21 -15.61
N HIS A 57 -0.49 -7.39 -15.68
CA HIS A 57 -0.34 -8.41 -14.64
C HIS A 57 1.12 -8.85 -14.48
N GLY A 58 1.52 -9.15 -13.25
CA GLY A 58 2.87 -9.62 -12.93
C GLY A 58 3.94 -8.52 -12.93
N THR A 59 3.56 -7.25 -13.10
CA THR A 59 4.51 -6.13 -13.10
C THR A 59 4.79 -5.63 -11.69
N HIS A 60 6.05 -5.39 -11.37
CA HIS A 60 6.47 -4.65 -10.19
C HIS A 60 6.60 -3.16 -10.53
N LEU A 61 5.75 -2.33 -9.94
CA LEU A 61 5.72 -0.88 -10.09
C LEU A 61 6.22 -0.19 -8.83
N ALA A 62 7.22 0.67 -8.96
CA ALA A 62 7.58 1.63 -7.92
C ALA A 62 6.92 2.98 -8.20
N VAL A 63 6.23 3.55 -7.22
CA VAL A 63 5.65 4.89 -7.26
C VAL A 63 6.52 5.82 -6.43
N VAL A 64 7.08 6.85 -7.06
CA VAL A 64 8.05 7.76 -6.46
C VAL A 64 7.64 9.22 -6.68
N GLY A 65 8.13 10.11 -5.83
CA GLY A 65 7.85 11.54 -5.93
C GLY A 65 8.06 12.24 -4.58
N PRO A 66 8.05 13.56 -4.54
CA PRO A 66 8.17 14.33 -3.30
C PRO A 66 7.02 14.02 -2.33
N SER A 67 7.19 14.42 -1.07
CA SER A 67 6.09 14.36 -0.11
C SER A 67 4.93 15.23 -0.59
N GLY A 68 3.70 14.75 -0.44
CA GLY A 68 2.51 15.46 -0.92
C GLY A 68 2.20 15.30 -2.42
N ALA A 69 3.01 14.61 -3.20
CA ALA A 69 2.78 14.40 -4.65
C ALA A 69 1.56 13.51 -4.99
N GLY A 70 0.83 13.00 -4.01
CA GLY A 70 -0.36 12.19 -4.23
C GLY A 70 -0.12 10.67 -4.33
N LYS A 71 1.06 10.18 -3.92
CA LYS A 71 1.41 8.74 -4.00
C LYS A 71 0.43 7.86 -3.21
N SER A 72 0.17 8.17 -1.94
CA SER A 72 -0.81 7.44 -1.11
C SER A 72 -2.24 7.64 -1.58
N THR A 73 -2.54 8.79 -2.20
CA THR A 73 -3.83 9.02 -2.87
C THR A 73 -4.00 8.07 -4.04
N LEU A 74 -2.97 7.89 -4.87
CA LEU A 74 -2.97 6.91 -5.96
C LEU A 74 -3.14 5.48 -5.42
N ALA A 75 -2.42 5.11 -4.34
CA ALA A 75 -2.56 3.82 -3.68
C ALA A 75 -4.00 3.60 -3.16
N GLY A 76 -4.61 4.61 -2.52
CA GLY A 76 -5.98 4.58 -2.05
C GLY A 76 -7.02 4.46 -3.17
N LEU A 77 -6.80 5.11 -4.31
CA LEU A 77 -7.65 4.98 -5.50
C LEU A 77 -7.52 3.59 -6.13
N ALA A 78 -6.29 3.09 -6.28
CA ALA A 78 -6.03 1.73 -6.78
C ALA A 78 -6.62 0.66 -5.85
N ALA A 79 -6.57 0.89 -4.55
CA ALA A 79 -7.23 0.05 -3.56
C ALA A 79 -8.76 0.25 -3.49
N GLY A 80 -9.36 1.17 -4.25
CA GLY A 80 -10.79 1.47 -4.23
C GLY A 80 -11.31 2.00 -2.89
N LEU A 81 -10.42 2.52 -2.03
CA LEU A 81 -10.75 3.22 -0.79
C LEU A 81 -11.20 4.66 -1.06
N LEU A 82 -10.66 5.23 -2.13
CA LEU A 82 -11.02 6.55 -2.63
C LEU A 82 -11.76 6.42 -3.97
N ARG A 83 -12.63 7.37 -4.26
CA ARG A 83 -13.36 7.44 -5.54
C ARG A 83 -12.87 8.66 -6.32
N PRO A 84 -12.50 8.52 -7.60
CA PRO A 84 -12.09 9.66 -8.40
C PRO A 84 -13.27 10.60 -8.65
N ARG A 85 -12.99 11.90 -8.78
CA ARG A 85 -13.97 12.91 -9.21
C ARG A 85 -14.31 12.74 -10.68
N HIS A 86 -13.29 12.50 -11.50
CA HIS A 86 -13.40 12.22 -12.93
C HIS A 86 -12.54 11.02 -13.29
N GLY A 87 -12.84 10.40 -14.42
CA GLY A 87 -12.14 9.24 -14.91
C GLY A 87 -12.59 7.92 -14.27
N THR A 88 -11.83 6.87 -14.52
CA THR A 88 -12.13 5.52 -14.02
C THR A 88 -10.87 4.82 -13.50
N VAL A 89 -11.04 4.05 -12.42
CA VAL A 89 -10.02 3.15 -11.88
C VAL A 89 -10.57 1.72 -11.95
N ARG A 90 -9.84 0.84 -12.62
CA ARG A 90 -10.17 -0.59 -12.71
C ARG A 90 -9.04 -1.44 -12.17
N LEU A 91 -9.42 -2.52 -11.51
CA LEU A 91 -8.53 -3.53 -10.94
C LEU A 91 -8.94 -4.89 -11.50
N CYS A 92 -8.05 -5.56 -12.19
CA CYS A 92 -8.33 -6.85 -12.87
C CYS A 92 -9.60 -6.80 -13.75
N GLY A 93 -9.86 -5.66 -14.41
CA GLY A 93 -11.03 -5.45 -15.27
C GLY A 93 -12.28 -4.91 -14.58
N GLU A 94 -12.39 -4.98 -13.25
CA GLU A 94 -13.51 -4.48 -12.46
C GLU A 94 -13.26 -3.04 -11.97
N ARG A 95 -14.32 -2.30 -11.61
CA ARG A 95 -14.12 -0.99 -10.97
C ARG A 95 -13.52 -1.18 -9.59
N ALA A 96 -12.43 -0.50 -9.29
CA ALA A 96 -11.70 -0.67 -8.03
C ALA A 96 -12.56 -0.44 -6.77
N ALA A 97 -13.58 0.42 -6.85
CA ALA A 97 -14.50 0.72 -5.74
C ALA A 97 -15.59 -0.34 -5.52
N ASP A 98 -15.77 -1.29 -6.45
CA ASP A 98 -16.80 -2.32 -6.36
C ASP A 98 -16.43 -3.41 -5.35
N ALA A 99 -17.45 -4.03 -4.76
CA ALA A 99 -17.24 -5.08 -3.76
C ALA A 99 -16.51 -6.31 -4.35
N THR A 100 -16.78 -6.64 -5.61
CA THR A 100 -16.14 -7.74 -6.35
C THR A 100 -14.63 -7.55 -6.50
N ALA A 101 -14.18 -6.29 -6.71
CA ALA A 101 -12.77 -5.97 -6.83
C ALA A 101 -11.97 -6.13 -5.51
N ARG A 102 -12.64 -6.29 -4.36
CA ARG A 102 -11.94 -6.43 -3.06
C ARG A 102 -11.08 -7.68 -2.97
N ALA A 103 -11.53 -8.78 -3.56
CA ALA A 103 -10.76 -10.03 -3.58
C ALA A 103 -9.49 -9.95 -4.44
N HIS A 104 -9.39 -8.95 -5.31
CA HIS A 104 -8.27 -8.80 -6.23
C HIS A 104 -7.10 -8.00 -5.68
N ARG A 105 -7.23 -7.43 -4.48
CA ARG A 105 -6.20 -6.58 -3.91
C ARG A 105 -5.98 -6.77 -2.42
N VAL A 106 -4.77 -6.45 -1.99
CA VAL A 106 -4.42 -6.16 -0.60
C VAL A 106 -3.62 -4.86 -0.57
N LEU A 107 -3.96 -3.99 0.38
CA LEU A 107 -3.22 -2.77 0.68
C LEU A 107 -2.63 -2.88 2.07
N ILE A 108 -1.32 -2.69 2.18
CA ILE A 108 -0.62 -2.50 3.44
C ILE A 108 -0.28 -1.02 3.56
N PRO A 109 -0.88 -0.30 4.52
CA PRO A 109 -0.59 1.11 4.77
C PRO A 109 0.74 1.28 5.51
N GLN A 110 1.22 2.51 5.60
CA GLN A 110 2.41 2.90 6.32
C GLN A 110 2.38 2.45 7.79
N GLU A 111 1.25 2.65 8.47
CA GLU A 111 1.04 2.14 9.82
C GLU A 111 0.42 0.75 9.76
N ALA A 112 1.24 -0.26 10.01
CA ALA A 112 0.80 -1.64 10.03
C ALA A 112 -0.03 -1.94 11.29
N TYR A 113 -1.21 -2.52 11.07
CA TYR A 113 -2.09 -2.93 12.17
C TYR A 113 -1.89 -4.41 12.52
N VAL A 114 -1.70 -4.67 13.80
CA VAL A 114 -1.68 -5.99 14.43
C VAL A 114 -2.72 -5.97 15.54
N PHE A 115 -3.53 -7.01 15.64
CA PHE A 115 -4.56 -7.13 16.68
C PHE A 115 -4.16 -8.17 17.74
N GLY A 116 -4.79 -8.08 18.93
CA GLY A 116 -4.65 -9.10 19.97
C GLY A 116 -5.23 -10.44 19.50
N GLY A 117 -4.58 -11.52 19.84
CA GLY A 117 -4.88 -12.87 19.41
C GLY A 117 -3.61 -13.61 19.00
N SER A 118 -3.73 -14.82 18.46
CA SER A 118 -2.58 -15.58 18.05
C SER A 118 -1.88 -14.98 16.81
N LEU A 119 -0.60 -15.28 16.64
CA LEU A 119 0.14 -14.87 15.45
C LEU A 119 -0.45 -15.51 14.18
N ALA A 120 -0.92 -16.77 14.28
CA ALA A 120 -1.60 -17.46 13.19
C ALA A 120 -2.89 -16.75 12.75
N GLU A 121 -3.72 -16.27 13.69
CA GLU A 121 -4.90 -15.45 13.39
C GLU A 121 -4.53 -14.14 12.70
N ASN A 122 -3.50 -13.44 13.20
CA ASN A 122 -3.00 -12.22 12.58
C ASN A 122 -2.52 -12.44 11.15
N LEU A 123 -1.80 -13.52 10.89
CA LEU A 123 -1.30 -13.85 9.56
C LEU A 123 -2.39 -14.35 8.63
N GLY A 124 -3.36 -15.12 9.16
CA GLY A 124 -4.44 -15.76 8.42
C GLY A 124 -5.65 -14.86 8.15
N GLU A 125 -5.71 -13.63 8.68
CA GLU A 125 -6.88 -12.73 8.66
C GLU A 125 -7.51 -12.54 7.27
N LEU A 126 -6.71 -12.52 6.22
CA LEU A 126 -7.18 -12.34 4.84
C LEU A 126 -7.52 -13.67 4.14
N ARG A 127 -7.51 -14.77 4.86
CA ARG A 127 -7.83 -16.11 4.34
C ARG A 127 -9.22 -16.56 4.80
N PRO A 128 -10.04 -17.13 3.90
CA PRO A 128 -11.38 -17.61 4.25
C PRO A 128 -11.36 -18.86 5.14
N LYS A 129 -10.22 -19.51 5.27
CA LYS A 129 -10.01 -20.73 6.08
C LYS A 129 -8.72 -20.59 6.87
N PRO A 130 -8.61 -21.28 8.02
CA PRO A 130 -7.37 -21.35 8.76
C PRO A 130 -6.20 -21.76 7.86
N VAL A 131 -5.07 -21.10 8.04
CA VAL A 131 -3.85 -21.35 7.26
C VAL A 131 -3.10 -22.52 7.90
N PRO A 132 -2.69 -23.54 7.13
CA PRO A 132 -1.83 -24.60 7.63
C PRO A 132 -0.52 -24.04 8.21
N GLU A 133 -0.02 -24.67 9.28
CA GLU A 133 1.19 -24.20 9.98
C GLU A 133 2.39 -24.11 9.06
N GLY A 134 2.57 -25.06 8.13
CA GLY A 134 3.65 -25.03 7.14
C GLY A 134 3.60 -23.77 6.25
N GLU A 135 2.40 -23.36 5.78
CA GLU A 135 2.24 -22.13 4.99
C GLU A 135 2.56 -20.87 5.82
N LEU A 136 2.26 -20.88 7.13
CA LEU A 136 2.62 -19.77 8.03
C LEU A 136 4.14 -19.60 8.13
N TRP A 137 4.88 -20.71 8.28
CA TRP A 137 6.33 -20.70 8.32
C TRP A 137 6.95 -20.29 6.98
N GLU A 138 6.43 -20.80 5.85
CA GLU A 138 6.87 -20.39 4.51
C GLU A 138 6.67 -18.89 4.27
N ALA A 139 5.52 -18.35 4.67
CA ALA A 139 5.27 -16.92 4.56
C ALA A 139 6.20 -16.10 5.46
N ALA A 140 6.44 -16.57 6.70
CA ALA A 140 7.36 -15.92 7.63
C ALA A 140 8.78 -15.87 7.07
N GLU A 141 9.25 -16.97 6.49
CA GLU A 141 10.57 -17.03 5.84
C GLU A 141 10.65 -16.06 4.66
N ALA A 142 9.63 -16.07 3.80
CA ALA A 142 9.60 -15.23 2.61
C ALA A 142 9.73 -13.74 2.93
N VAL A 143 9.01 -13.24 3.95
CA VAL A 143 9.01 -11.81 4.31
C VAL A 143 10.03 -11.45 5.40
N GLY A 144 10.75 -12.42 5.98
CA GLY A 144 11.74 -12.19 7.04
C GLY A 144 11.15 -12.10 8.44
N LEU A 145 9.95 -12.68 8.67
CA LEU A 145 9.27 -12.71 9.98
C LEU A 145 9.73 -13.86 10.90
N THR A 146 10.54 -14.81 10.41
CA THR A 146 10.89 -16.07 11.09
C THR A 146 11.45 -15.84 12.49
N GLU A 147 12.41 -14.92 12.65
CA GLU A 147 13.03 -14.65 13.96
C GLU A 147 12.01 -14.14 14.99
N VAL A 148 11.10 -13.25 14.54
CA VAL A 148 10.02 -12.73 15.39
C VAL A 148 9.07 -13.86 15.77
N MET A 149 8.70 -14.71 14.82
CA MET A 149 7.82 -15.87 15.05
C MET A 149 8.43 -16.85 16.06
N VAL A 150 9.71 -17.19 15.92
CA VAL A 150 10.43 -18.05 16.86
C VAL A 150 10.51 -17.42 18.24
N ARG A 151 10.86 -16.14 18.35
CA ARG A 151 10.95 -15.39 19.61
C ARG A 151 9.61 -15.34 20.36
N LEU A 152 8.51 -15.23 19.64
CA LEU A 152 7.16 -15.21 20.23
C LEU A 152 6.70 -16.59 20.68
N GLY A 153 7.32 -17.69 20.22
CA GLY A 153 6.93 -19.06 20.58
C GLY A 153 6.15 -19.79 19.50
N GLY A 154 6.19 -19.32 18.26
CA GLY A 154 5.56 -19.95 17.10
C GLY A 154 4.22 -19.36 16.69
N PRO A 155 3.53 -19.96 15.70
CA PRO A 155 2.28 -19.45 15.16
C PRO A 155 1.12 -19.35 16.14
N ALA A 156 1.06 -20.26 17.12
CA ALA A 156 0.01 -20.30 18.15
C ALA A 156 0.22 -19.30 19.29
N ALA A 157 1.37 -18.59 19.31
CA ALA A 157 1.67 -17.64 20.37
C ALA A 157 0.71 -16.44 20.36
N GLU A 158 0.23 -16.05 21.53
CA GLU A 158 -0.54 -14.82 21.72
C GLU A 158 0.33 -13.59 21.49
N VAL A 159 -0.19 -12.64 20.73
CA VAL A 159 0.51 -11.41 20.36
C VAL A 159 -0.09 -10.23 21.12
N ASP A 160 0.73 -9.55 21.91
CA ASP A 160 0.42 -8.18 22.36
C ASP A 160 0.97 -7.20 21.32
N PRO A 161 0.10 -6.47 20.59
CA PRO A 161 0.54 -5.49 19.58
C PRO A 161 1.47 -4.40 20.13
N ARG A 162 1.40 -4.13 21.44
CA ARG A 162 2.20 -3.10 22.12
C ARG A 162 3.63 -3.59 22.38
N ALA A 163 3.82 -4.90 22.48
CA ALA A 163 5.14 -5.51 22.67
C ALA A 163 5.95 -5.61 21.39
N LEU A 164 5.32 -5.38 20.21
CA LEU A 164 5.99 -5.40 18.93
C LEU A 164 6.55 -4.02 18.56
N SER A 165 7.76 -3.98 18.06
CA SER A 165 8.33 -2.81 17.39
C SER A 165 7.55 -2.45 16.12
N ALA A 166 7.72 -1.23 15.60
CA ALA A 166 7.08 -0.81 14.35
C ALA A 166 7.47 -1.71 13.17
N GLY A 167 8.76 -2.09 13.07
CA GLY A 167 9.24 -3.01 12.04
C GLY A 167 8.62 -4.41 12.16
N GLU A 168 8.51 -4.95 13.35
CA GLU A 168 7.89 -6.27 13.57
C GLU A 168 6.40 -6.25 13.21
N ARG A 169 5.67 -5.18 13.54
CA ARG A 169 4.28 -5.01 13.07
C ARG A 169 4.19 -4.96 11.55
N GLN A 170 5.15 -4.30 10.89
CA GLN A 170 5.20 -4.30 9.41
C GLN A 170 5.46 -5.71 8.87
N LEU A 171 6.38 -6.48 9.45
CA LEU A 171 6.63 -7.86 9.03
C LEU A 171 5.39 -8.75 9.19
N VAL A 172 4.62 -8.61 10.28
CA VAL A 172 3.35 -9.35 10.46
C VAL A 172 2.34 -8.95 9.37
N ALA A 173 2.19 -7.66 9.08
CA ALA A 173 1.28 -7.19 8.03
C ALA A 173 1.72 -7.67 6.63
N LEU A 174 3.02 -7.69 6.35
CA LEU A 174 3.58 -8.23 5.11
C LEU A 174 3.33 -9.74 5.00
N GLY A 175 3.52 -10.51 6.09
CA GLY A 175 3.19 -11.95 6.13
C GLY A 175 1.72 -12.22 5.85
N ARG A 176 0.81 -11.42 6.45
CA ARG A 176 -0.63 -11.45 6.17
C ARG A 176 -0.93 -11.19 4.69
N ALA A 177 -0.33 -10.17 4.10
CA ALA A 177 -0.49 -9.86 2.69
C ALA A 177 0.08 -10.96 1.79
N TYR A 178 1.20 -11.56 2.18
CA TYR A 178 1.82 -12.65 1.44
C TYR A 178 0.94 -13.90 1.40
N LEU A 179 0.27 -14.22 2.49
CA LEU A 179 -0.70 -15.32 2.58
C LEU A 179 -2.03 -15.02 1.87
N SER A 180 -2.34 -13.76 1.58
CA SER A 180 -3.52 -13.44 0.78
C SER A 180 -3.35 -13.95 -0.64
N HIS A 181 -4.45 -14.37 -1.27
CA HIS A 181 -4.43 -14.80 -2.68
C HIS A 181 -4.69 -13.64 -3.64
N ALA A 182 -4.63 -12.40 -3.17
CA ALA A 182 -4.87 -11.22 -3.99
C ALA A 182 -3.81 -11.11 -5.10
N PRO A 183 -4.22 -10.96 -6.37
CA PRO A 183 -3.29 -10.82 -7.49
C PRO A 183 -2.60 -9.44 -7.53
N VAL A 184 -3.13 -8.44 -6.81
CA VAL A 184 -2.54 -7.10 -6.73
C VAL A 184 -2.21 -6.77 -5.29
N VAL A 185 -0.93 -6.50 -5.02
CA VAL A 185 -0.41 -6.11 -3.72
C VAL A 185 0.05 -4.65 -3.80
N ILE A 186 -0.45 -3.82 -2.89
CA ILE A 186 -0.11 -2.40 -2.81
C ILE A 186 0.56 -2.16 -1.46
N LEU A 187 1.82 -1.74 -1.48
CA LEU A 187 2.61 -1.38 -0.31
C LEU A 187 2.73 0.14 -0.26
N ASP A 188 1.93 0.79 0.60
CA ASP A 188 1.97 2.23 0.78
C ASP A 188 2.92 2.56 1.94
N GLU A 189 4.20 2.77 1.61
CA GLU A 189 5.27 3.01 2.59
C GLU A 189 5.41 1.88 3.64
N ALA A 190 4.90 0.71 3.33
CA ALA A 190 4.74 -0.42 4.25
C ALA A 190 6.06 -1.07 4.70
N THR A 191 7.19 -0.59 4.21
CA THR A 191 8.55 -1.07 4.55
C THR A 191 9.42 0.03 5.19
N CYS A 192 8.82 1.19 5.53
CA CYS A 192 9.58 2.36 6.01
C CYS A 192 10.30 2.14 7.35
N HIS A 193 9.84 1.20 8.19
CA HIS A 193 10.47 0.84 9.47
C HIS A 193 11.38 -0.38 9.37
N LEU A 194 11.58 -0.92 8.17
CA LEU A 194 12.50 -2.02 7.90
C LEU A 194 13.87 -1.46 7.49
N ASP A 195 14.93 -2.22 7.77
CA ASP A 195 16.22 -1.94 7.18
C ASP A 195 16.24 -2.28 5.68
N ALA A 196 17.31 -1.94 4.99
CA ALA A 196 17.38 -2.10 3.54
C ALA A 196 17.33 -3.55 3.08
N GLU A 197 17.84 -4.48 3.89
CA GLU A 197 17.87 -5.90 3.57
C GLU A 197 16.48 -6.53 3.76
N ALA A 198 15.81 -6.22 4.87
CA ALA A 198 14.45 -6.69 5.14
C ALA A 198 13.44 -6.13 4.13
N GLU A 199 13.57 -4.84 3.75
CA GLU A 199 12.77 -4.23 2.67
C GLU A 199 12.96 -4.98 1.35
N GLU A 200 14.22 -5.21 0.96
CA GLU A 200 14.55 -5.92 -0.28
C GLU A 200 14.02 -7.34 -0.28
N ARG A 201 14.15 -8.06 0.85
CA ARG A 201 13.61 -9.41 1.02
C ARG A 201 12.10 -9.43 0.82
N ALA A 202 11.38 -8.55 1.50
CA ALA A 202 9.92 -8.47 1.40
C ALA A 202 9.46 -8.14 -0.03
N GLU A 203 10.01 -7.11 -0.67
CA GLU A 203 9.65 -6.75 -2.05
C GLU A 203 9.94 -7.89 -3.03
N ARG A 204 11.09 -8.54 -2.91
CA ARG A 204 11.45 -9.70 -3.75
C ARG A 204 10.52 -10.89 -3.55
N ALA A 205 10.05 -11.12 -2.30
CA ALA A 205 9.10 -12.19 -2.02
C ALA A 205 7.81 -11.99 -2.81
N PHE A 206 7.24 -10.79 -2.79
CA PHE A 206 6.05 -10.48 -3.57
C PHE A 206 6.29 -10.48 -5.08
N ALA A 207 7.40 -9.89 -5.55
CA ALA A 207 7.72 -9.83 -6.97
C ALA A 207 7.93 -11.23 -7.60
N ARG A 208 8.43 -12.19 -6.80
CA ARG A 208 8.64 -13.59 -7.25
C ARG A 208 7.39 -14.46 -7.13
N ARG A 209 6.36 -14.01 -6.41
CA ARG A 209 5.11 -14.78 -6.27
C ARG A 209 4.37 -14.81 -7.62
N PRO A 210 4.12 -16.01 -8.20
CA PRO A 210 3.51 -16.11 -9.51
C PRO A 210 2.17 -15.39 -9.59
N GLY A 211 1.96 -14.62 -10.66
CA GLY A 211 0.71 -13.91 -10.93
C GLY A 211 0.48 -12.66 -10.08
N THR A 212 1.43 -12.29 -9.20
CA THR A 212 1.31 -11.09 -8.36
C THR A 212 1.78 -9.86 -9.11
N THR A 213 0.95 -8.83 -9.12
CA THR A 213 1.31 -7.46 -9.50
C THR A 213 1.60 -6.69 -8.22
N LEU A 214 2.79 -6.11 -8.13
CA LEU A 214 3.25 -5.40 -6.96
C LEU A 214 3.32 -3.89 -7.24
N VAL A 215 2.68 -3.08 -6.40
CA VAL A 215 2.77 -1.62 -6.42
C VAL A 215 3.40 -1.16 -5.11
N VAL A 216 4.55 -0.52 -5.17
CA VAL A 216 5.29 -0.04 -4.01
C VAL A 216 5.38 1.48 -4.05
N VAL A 217 4.85 2.16 -3.04
CA VAL A 217 5.18 3.57 -2.80
C VAL A 217 6.54 3.59 -2.13
N ALA A 218 7.55 3.96 -2.92
CA ALA A 218 8.95 3.82 -2.56
C ALA A 218 9.54 5.11 -1.97
N HIS A 219 10.33 4.94 -0.91
CA HIS A 219 11.12 6.00 -0.28
C HIS A 219 12.62 5.90 -0.58
N ARG A 220 13.05 4.77 -1.16
CA ARG A 220 14.46 4.49 -1.43
C ARG A 220 14.69 4.22 -2.90
N VAL A 221 15.84 4.66 -3.40
CA VAL A 221 16.29 4.38 -4.77
C VAL A 221 16.36 2.88 -5.04
N SER A 222 16.71 2.08 -4.04
CA SER A 222 16.81 0.62 -4.15
C SER A 222 15.51 -0.02 -4.63
N SER A 223 14.36 0.39 -4.09
CA SER A 223 13.03 -0.04 -4.52
C SER A 223 12.75 0.31 -5.99
N ALA A 224 13.03 1.56 -6.38
CA ALA A 224 12.84 2.02 -7.74
C ALA A 224 13.73 1.27 -8.76
N ARG A 225 14.96 0.87 -8.33
CA ARG A 225 15.87 0.09 -9.18
C ARG A 225 15.45 -1.38 -9.33
N ARG A 226 14.74 -1.94 -8.33
CA ARG A 226 14.24 -3.32 -8.37
C ARG A 226 12.96 -3.47 -9.18
N ALA A 227 12.22 -2.38 -9.36
CA ALA A 227 10.95 -2.39 -10.05
C ALA A 227 11.12 -2.51 -11.57
N ASP A 228 10.19 -3.22 -12.24
CA ASP A 228 10.13 -3.30 -13.70
C ASP A 228 9.78 -1.95 -14.32
N ARG A 229 8.96 -1.17 -13.60
CA ARG A 229 8.48 0.14 -14.01
C ARG A 229 8.48 1.10 -12.84
N VAL A 230 8.70 2.35 -13.14
CA VAL A 230 8.64 3.45 -12.17
C VAL A 230 7.61 4.47 -12.64
N LEU A 231 6.76 4.91 -11.73
CA LEU A 231 5.86 6.04 -11.89
C LEU A 231 6.38 7.19 -11.04
N VAL A 232 6.83 8.25 -11.69
CA VAL A 232 7.29 9.48 -11.04
C VAL A 232 6.14 10.46 -10.99
N MET A 233 5.81 10.95 -9.80
CA MET A 233 4.71 11.88 -9.56
C MET A 233 5.24 13.20 -9.00
N ASP A 234 4.76 14.34 -9.50
CA ASP A 234 5.10 15.68 -8.99
C ASP A 234 3.87 16.43 -8.42
N GLY A 235 2.74 15.76 -8.30
CA GLY A 235 1.46 16.30 -7.86
C GLY A 235 0.50 16.63 -9.00
N ARG A 236 0.98 16.97 -10.19
CA ARG A 236 0.13 17.29 -11.36
C ARG A 236 0.47 16.47 -12.59
N SER A 237 1.74 16.17 -12.79
CA SER A 237 2.19 15.36 -13.91
C SER A 237 2.74 14.03 -13.44
N VAL A 238 2.72 13.06 -14.33
CA VAL A 238 3.27 11.75 -14.10
C VAL A 238 4.22 11.38 -15.23
N ALA A 239 5.37 10.78 -14.89
CA ALA A 239 6.25 10.15 -15.86
C ALA A 239 6.33 8.67 -15.56
N TYR A 240 6.13 7.83 -16.59
CA TYR A 240 6.11 6.38 -16.46
C TYR A 240 7.15 5.75 -17.39
N GLY A 241 7.93 4.79 -16.91
CA GLY A 241 8.96 4.13 -17.70
C GLY A 241 9.85 3.21 -16.87
N GLU A 242 10.92 2.76 -17.47
CA GLU A 242 11.99 2.02 -16.80
C GLU A 242 12.92 2.98 -16.05
N HIS A 243 13.61 2.46 -15.03
CA HIS A 243 14.54 3.25 -14.22
C HIS A 243 15.58 4.00 -15.07
N ALA A 244 16.23 3.31 -16.01
CA ALA A 244 17.26 3.88 -16.87
C ALA A 244 16.71 4.98 -17.81
N ASP A 245 15.54 4.75 -18.41
CA ASP A 245 14.89 5.71 -19.30
C ASP A 245 14.49 6.98 -18.55
N LEU A 246 13.95 6.84 -17.34
CA LEU A 246 13.53 7.96 -16.52
C LEU A 246 14.72 8.77 -16.00
N LEU A 247 15.85 8.14 -15.69
CA LEU A 247 17.09 8.85 -15.38
C LEU A 247 17.56 9.73 -16.55
N ALA A 248 17.39 9.27 -17.81
CA ALA A 248 17.79 10.04 -18.98
C ALA A 248 16.85 11.23 -19.25
N ARG A 249 15.51 11.05 -19.12
CA ARG A 249 14.51 12.00 -19.62
C ARG A 249 13.78 12.83 -18.57
N SER A 250 13.79 12.41 -17.27
CA SER A 250 13.07 13.09 -16.20
C SER A 250 14.03 13.84 -15.26
N PRO A 251 14.08 15.17 -15.30
CA PRO A 251 14.86 15.95 -14.33
C PRO A 251 14.44 15.66 -12.89
N LEU A 252 13.13 15.68 -12.61
CA LEU A 252 12.60 15.36 -11.28
C LEU A 252 13.09 14.01 -10.77
N TYR A 253 13.09 12.97 -11.62
CA TYR A 253 13.55 11.66 -11.19
C TYR A 253 15.05 11.65 -10.88
N ARG A 254 15.87 12.34 -11.67
CA ARG A 254 17.30 12.51 -11.37
C ARG A 254 17.53 13.18 -10.03
N ASP A 255 16.77 14.25 -9.75
CA ASP A 255 16.89 15.01 -8.50
C ASP A 255 16.49 14.12 -7.29
N LEU A 256 15.40 13.34 -7.40
CA LEU A 256 14.98 12.39 -6.37
C LEU A 256 16.06 11.33 -6.13
N VAL A 257 16.60 10.73 -7.18
CA VAL A 257 17.66 9.72 -7.07
C VAL A 257 18.93 10.32 -6.46
N GLY A 258 19.30 11.54 -6.84
CA GLY A 258 20.43 12.28 -6.28
C GLY A 258 20.24 12.55 -4.78
N ALA A 259 19.08 13.07 -4.40
CA ALA A 259 18.73 13.36 -3.00
C ALA A 259 18.76 12.08 -2.14
N TRP A 260 18.22 10.97 -2.61
CA TRP A 260 18.25 9.68 -1.91
C TRP A 260 19.65 9.09 -1.75
N SER A 261 20.53 9.35 -2.73
CA SER A 261 21.93 8.90 -2.68
C SER A 261 22.78 9.74 -1.72
N ALA A 262 22.36 10.95 -1.43
CA ALA A 262 23.06 11.88 -0.54
C ALA A 262 22.72 11.68 0.95
N VAL A 263 21.65 10.95 1.29
CA VAL A 263 21.29 10.65 2.67
C VAL A 263 22.20 9.52 3.19
N PRO A 264 23.07 9.76 4.19
CA PRO A 264 23.85 8.69 4.80
C PRO A 264 22.92 7.65 5.40
N ALA A 265 23.25 6.37 5.24
CA ALA A 265 22.54 5.30 5.92
C ALA A 265 22.52 5.59 7.44
N PRO A 266 21.38 5.39 8.15
CA PRO A 266 21.38 5.51 9.61
C PRO A 266 22.47 4.62 10.19
N PRO A 267 23.21 5.08 11.23
CA PRO A 267 24.24 4.25 11.83
C PRO A 267 23.61 2.95 12.32
N GLY A 268 24.08 1.84 11.79
CA GLY A 268 23.70 0.50 12.24
C GLY A 268 23.90 0.37 13.76
N PRO A 269 23.23 -0.58 14.43
CA PRO A 269 23.36 -0.77 15.87
C PRO A 269 24.85 -0.95 16.19
N ARG A 270 25.39 -0.04 16.98
CA ARG A 270 26.78 -0.12 17.44
C ARG A 270 26.90 -1.39 18.24
N GLY A 271 27.55 -2.38 17.66
CA GLY A 271 27.97 -3.58 18.38
C GLY A 271 28.74 -3.17 19.60
N GLY A 272 28.16 -3.41 20.76
CA GLY A 272 28.80 -3.18 22.05
C GLY A 272 30.08 -3.99 22.17
N ARG A 273 31.23 -3.35 21.99
CA ARG A 273 32.46 -3.82 22.60
C ARG A 273 32.47 -3.26 24.02
N SER A 274 32.12 -4.11 24.94
CA SER A 274 32.46 -3.95 26.35
C SER A 274 33.97 -3.94 26.49
N SER A 275 34.52 -2.80 26.84
CA SER A 275 35.77 -2.69 27.53
C SER A 275 35.56 -1.62 28.62
N GLU A 276 35.17 -2.11 29.79
CA GLU A 276 35.36 -1.37 31.03
C GLU A 276 36.84 -1.15 31.30
N PRO A 277 37.21 0.02 31.81
CA PRO A 277 38.20 0.10 32.82
C PRO A 277 37.56 0.47 34.15
N ALA A 278 37.73 -0.40 35.12
CA ALA A 278 37.49 -0.11 36.52
C ALA A 278 38.28 1.13 36.95
N LEU A 279 37.60 2.11 37.52
CA LEU A 279 38.24 3.14 38.33
C LEU A 279 37.39 3.46 39.57
N SER A 280 38.07 3.22 40.66
CA SER A 280 37.85 3.43 42.05
C SER A 280 36.93 4.59 42.49
N LEU A 281 36.20 4.28 43.55
CA LEU A 281 35.65 5.12 44.62
C LEU A 281 36.48 6.33 44.97
N ARG A 282 35.85 7.48 45.04
CA ARG A 282 36.01 8.49 46.09
C ARG A 282 34.79 9.40 46.09
N ASP A 283 33.97 9.24 47.12
CA ASP A 283 33.17 10.33 47.68
C ASP A 283 34.09 11.19 48.58
N PRO A 284 33.93 12.47 48.79
CA PRO A 284 32.86 12.95 49.69
C PRO A 284 32.29 14.35 49.36
N ASP A 285 31.12 14.57 49.99
CA ASP A 285 30.57 15.83 50.45
C ASP A 285 29.77 16.74 49.49
N GLY A 286 28.47 16.64 49.70
CA GLY A 286 27.60 17.72 50.14
C GLY A 286 27.13 18.76 49.12
N VAL A 287 25.91 18.82 48.88
CA VAL A 287 24.99 19.94 49.14
C VAL A 287 23.68 19.78 48.35
N ASP A 288 22.62 20.07 49.02
CA ASP A 288 21.20 19.94 48.82
C ASP A 288 20.55 20.80 47.71
N PRO A 289 19.22 20.74 47.55
CA PRO A 289 18.52 20.60 46.25
C PRO A 289 17.92 21.95 45.80
N VAL A 290 17.83 22.14 44.48
CA VAL A 290 17.07 23.28 43.90
C VAL A 290 16.01 22.80 42.90
N ALA A 291 14.78 23.01 43.38
CA ALA A 291 13.58 23.40 42.64
C ALA A 291 13.24 22.80 41.27
N ARG A 292 12.21 22.00 41.26
CA ARG A 292 11.35 21.75 40.11
C ARG A 292 10.50 22.98 39.77
N PRO A 293 10.38 23.41 38.52
CA PRO A 293 9.22 24.19 38.10
C PRO A 293 8.09 23.24 37.67
N ARG A 294 6.95 23.38 38.32
CA ARG A 294 5.65 22.93 37.85
C ARG A 294 5.26 23.79 36.66
N LEU A 295 4.94 23.18 35.53
CA LEU A 295 4.13 23.82 34.52
C LEU A 295 2.74 23.19 34.55
N ALA A 296 1.79 24.12 34.72
CA ALA A 296 0.36 23.89 34.79
C ALA A 296 -0.18 23.35 33.44
N GLY A 297 -1.30 22.61 33.59
CA GLY A 297 -2.00 22.02 32.47
C GLY A 297 -2.69 23.05 31.59
N ASP A 298 -2.91 22.62 30.37
CA ASP A 298 -4.11 23.02 29.63
C ASP A 298 -4.53 21.85 28.75
N GLY A 299 -5.81 21.52 28.93
CA GLY A 299 -6.44 20.36 28.28
C GLY A 299 -6.73 20.65 26.83
N GLY A 300 -6.22 19.77 25.97
CA GLY A 300 -6.65 19.60 24.60
C GLY A 300 -7.32 18.25 24.43
N HIS A 301 -8.65 18.26 24.35
CA HIS A 301 -9.44 17.08 24.01
C HIS A 301 -9.07 16.57 22.63
N VAL A 302 -8.42 15.41 22.56
CA VAL A 302 -8.35 14.62 21.34
C VAL A 302 -9.56 13.71 21.30
N VAL A 303 -10.50 14.04 20.40
CA VAL A 303 -11.68 13.21 20.10
C VAL A 303 -11.21 12.02 19.29
N ALA A 304 -11.20 10.86 19.94
CA ALA A 304 -11.03 9.59 19.24
C ALA A 304 -12.32 9.25 18.47
N HIS A 305 -12.28 9.27 17.15
CA HIS A 305 -13.36 8.74 16.32
C HIS A 305 -13.38 7.21 16.41
N ARG A 306 -14.41 6.67 17.06
CA ARG A 306 -14.79 5.26 17.00
C ARG A 306 -15.25 4.90 15.58
N PRO A 307 -14.92 3.74 15.04
CA PRO A 307 -15.56 3.23 13.85
C PRO A 307 -16.98 2.74 14.21
N VAL A 308 -17.96 3.27 13.50
CA VAL A 308 -19.35 2.83 13.49
C VAL A 308 -19.47 1.60 12.58
N GLY A 309 -20.08 0.53 13.08
CA GLY A 309 -20.57 -0.50 12.20
C GLY A 309 -20.73 -1.89 12.78
N GLN A 310 -21.55 -2.05 13.83
CA GLN A 310 -22.28 -3.32 14.02
C GLN A 310 -23.77 -3.02 13.91
N VAL A 311 -24.38 -3.47 12.81
CA VAL A 311 -25.83 -3.57 12.69
C VAL A 311 -26.22 -4.92 13.26
N GLN A 312 -26.75 -4.92 14.48
CA GLN A 312 -27.49 -6.05 15.05
C GLN A 312 -28.88 -6.07 14.44
N ALA A 313 -29.22 -7.14 13.77
CA ALA A 313 -30.59 -7.45 13.41
C ALA A 313 -31.32 -7.91 14.68
N ALA A 314 -32.19 -7.06 15.19
CA ALA A 314 -33.17 -7.45 16.22
C ALA A 314 -34.33 -8.16 15.51
N GLY A 315 -34.52 -9.42 15.84
CA GLY A 315 -35.72 -10.16 15.49
C GLY A 315 -36.86 -9.75 16.41
N ASP A 316 -37.94 -9.23 15.84
CA ASP A 316 -39.22 -9.03 16.51
C ASP A 316 -40.04 -10.31 16.44
N LEU A 317 -40.20 -10.92 17.58
CA LEU A 317 -41.25 -11.92 17.86
C LEU A 317 -42.51 -11.16 18.23
N GLY A 318 -43.45 -11.07 17.31
CA GLY A 318 -44.80 -10.57 17.53
C GLY A 318 -45.78 -11.71 17.62
N ASP A 319 -46.21 -12.04 18.83
CA ASP A 319 -47.38 -12.81 19.18
C ASP A 319 -48.66 -12.17 18.62
N GLY A 320 -49.58 -12.97 18.14
CA GLY A 320 -50.90 -12.47 17.75
C GLY A 320 -51.84 -13.58 17.24
N GLY A 321 -52.61 -14.13 18.14
CA GLY A 321 -53.50 -15.24 18.01
C GLY A 321 -54.71 -15.10 17.07
N PRO A 322 -55.68 -16.02 17.13
CA PRO A 322 -56.49 -16.44 15.98
C PRO A 322 -57.83 -15.70 15.90
N LEU A 323 -58.31 -15.40 14.69
CA LEU A 323 -59.71 -15.10 14.44
C LEU A 323 -60.30 -16.03 13.38
N ARG A 324 -61.37 -16.62 13.82
CA ARG A 324 -62.40 -17.45 13.12
C ARG A 324 -63.07 -16.66 11.98
N GLY A 325 -63.55 -17.41 11.00
CA GLY A 325 -64.91 -17.18 10.47
C GLY A 325 -65.01 -17.18 8.96
N GLN A 326 -65.55 -18.26 8.48
CA GLN A 326 -66.72 -18.34 7.54
C GLN A 326 -66.64 -17.63 6.19
N GLY A 327 -66.89 -18.40 5.16
CA GLY A 327 -67.28 -18.05 3.81
C GLY A 327 -66.82 -19.10 2.82
#